data_eb8815ad851aa783f6721adcb720c414
#
_entry.id   eb8815ad851aa783f6721adcb720c414
#
_cell.length_a   1.000
_cell.length_b   1.000
_cell.length_c   1.000
_cell.angle_alpha   90.00
_cell.angle_beta   90.00
_cell.angle_gamma   90.00
#
_symmetry.space_group_name_H-M   'P 1'
#
loop_
_entity.id
_entity.type
_entity.pdbx_description
1 polymer ?
#
loop_
_entity_poly.entity_id
_entity_poly.type
_entity_poly.pdbx_seq_one_letter_code
_entity_poly.pdbx_strand_id
1 'polypeptide(L)'
;MSFITFLEEKISLILYQISFLIITTMIFLMADIQKFYIVITVGVLSIFMLGYLLSEYFRQKKKAKKIISLVDNVNEKYLISEIIKEPLEMENKAYYYALKQACKSMNDRIGELEKENAEYQEYVESFVHEIKTPISALSLALENNNDFRLKQEVDKINQLVEQMLYYARSENTEKDYFVKEIQLAEIIHSVILKYRHYMLNKKITLNVHDLEHIVITDEKWLVFIISQIIQNSIKYLDKDKKEIEVWGENSNNYINLIIKDNGWGIKESDLVRIFEKGFTGTNRKKGYSTGMGLYLTKKLCDKLGLKLQIQSKEKEFTKLTITFPKSGLHKIEN
;
A
#
# COMPACT_ATOMS: atom_id res chain seq x y z
N MET A 1 -10.97 27.34 -16.01
CA MET A 1 -11.30 28.77 -15.82
C MET A 1 -12.23 29.18 -16.95
N SER A 2 -13.48 29.51 -16.64
CA SER A 2 -14.48 29.96 -17.61
C SER A 2 -14.18 31.42 -18.03
N PHE A 3 -14.50 31.81 -19.26
CA PHE A 3 -14.37 33.18 -19.69
C PHE A 3 -15.30 34.13 -18.89
N ILE A 4 -16.43 33.61 -18.43
CA ILE A 4 -17.39 34.35 -17.60
C ILE A 4 -16.78 34.70 -16.25
N THR A 5 -16.16 33.75 -15.54
CA THR A 5 -15.50 34.00 -14.24
C THR A 5 -14.34 35.00 -14.34
N PHE A 6 -13.61 34.98 -15.45
CA PHE A 6 -12.58 35.99 -15.74
C PHE A 6 -13.18 37.40 -15.91
N LEU A 7 -14.31 37.53 -16.62
CA LEU A 7 -14.99 38.83 -16.80
C LEU A 7 -15.53 39.35 -15.44
N GLU A 8 -16.06 38.47 -14.58
CA GLU A 8 -16.51 38.84 -13.25
C GLU A 8 -15.37 39.40 -12.38
N GLU A 9 -14.20 38.76 -12.39
CA GLU A 9 -13.02 39.26 -11.70
C GLU A 9 -12.51 40.60 -12.20
N LYS A 10 -12.70 40.91 -13.50
CA LYS A 10 -12.23 42.13 -14.15
C LYS A 10 -13.30 43.18 -14.30
N ILE A 11 -14.46 43.05 -13.64
CA ILE A 11 -15.59 43.95 -13.80
C ILE A 11 -15.26 45.39 -13.45
N SER A 12 -14.45 45.62 -12.41
CA SER A 12 -13.99 46.96 -12.03
C SER A 12 -13.12 47.59 -13.11
N LEU A 13 -12.22 46.84 -13.71
CA LEU A 13 -11.37 47.28 -14.80
C LEU A 13 -12.20 47.60 -16.06
N ILE A 14 -13.19 46.77 -16.37
CA ILE A 14 -14.10 46.96 -17.52
C ILE A 14 -14.92 48.23 -17.30
N LEU A 15 -15.45 48.46 -16.12
CA LEU A 15 -16.20 49.71 -15.77
C LEU A 15 -15.30 50.96 -15.89
N TYR A 16 -14.06 50.88 -15.42
CA TYR A 16 -13.06 51.92 -15.60
C TYR A 16 -12.82 52.26 -17.08
N GLN A 17 -12.69 51.24 -17.90
CA GLN A 17 -12.47 51.37 -19.32
C GLN A 17 -13.67 52.02 -20.02
N ILE A 18 -14.88 51.57 -19.70
CA ILE A 18 -16.12 52.14 -20.25
C ILE A 18 -16.25 53.63 -19.85
N SER A 19 -16.00 53.98 -18.60
CA SER A 19 -16.05 55.38 -18.14
C SER A 19 -15.02 56.24 -18.85
N PHE A 20 -13.81 55.71 -19.11
CA PHE A 20 -12.79 56.42 -19.88
C PHE A 20 -13.24 56.73 -21.31
N LEU A 21 -13.85 55.75 -21.99
CA LEU A 21 -14.41 55.95 -23.36
C LEU A 21 -15.51 57.00 -23.37
N ILE A 22 -16.40 57.01 -22.36
CA ILE A 22 -17.47 58.00 -22.23
C ILE A 22 -16.89 59.41 -22.09
N ILE A 23 -15.94 59.57 -21.14
CA ILE A 23 -15.30 60.87 -20.89
C ILE A 23 -14.58 61.38 -22.13
N THR A 24 -13.80 60.52 -22.80
CA THR A 24 -13.08 60.86 -24.02
C THR A 24 -14.04 61.31 -25.13
N THR A 25 -15.16 60.63 -25.25
CA THR A 25 -16.20 60.98 -26.26
C THR A 25 -16.84 62.33 -25.93
N MET A 26 -17.14 62.62 -24.63
CA MET A 26 -17.68 63.91 -24.18
C MET A 26 -16.69 65.06 -24.44
N ILE A 27 -15.40 64.89 -24.16
CA ILE A 27 -14.37 65.88 -24.43
C ILE A 27 -14.30 66.23 -25.93
N PHE A 28 -14.34 65.23 -26.78
CA PHE A 28 -14.27 65.42 -28.26
C PHE A 28 -15.54 66.13 -28.81
N LEU A 29 -16.70 65.82 -28.23
CA LEU A 29 -17.95 66.51 -28.56
C LEU A 29 -17.92 68.00 -28.12
N MET A 30 -17.38 68.32 -26.95
CA MET A 30 -17.21 69.68 -26.44
C MET A 30 -16.18 70.49 -27.26
N ALA A 31 -15.18 69.81 -27.82
CA ALA A 31 -14.15 70.39 -28.68
C ALA A 31 -14.59 70.61 -30.15
N ASP A 32 -15.86 70.30 -30.43
CA ASP A 32 -16.48 70.42 -31.79
C ASP A 32 -15.73 69.67 -32.90
N ILE A 33 -15.15 68.50 -32.56
CA ILE A 33 -14.44 67.66 -33.48
C ILE A 33 -15.42 66.94 -34.39
N GLN A 34 -15.07 66.84 -35.70
CA GLN A 34 -15.90 66.15 -36.65
C GLN A 34 -16.23 64.73 -36.23
N LYS A 35 -17.49 64.32 -36.28
CA LYS A 35 -18.00 62.98 -35.81
C LYS A 35 -17.23 61.84 -36.41
N PHE A 36 -16.68 61.90 -37.59
CA PHE A 36 -15.89 60.90 -38.26
C PHE A 36 -14.61 60.51 -37.42
N TYR A 37 -13.88 61.53 -36.92
CA TYR A 37 -12.68 61.32 -36.11
C TYR A 37 -13.01 60.73 -34.73
N ILE A 38 -14.14 61.13 -34.15
CA ILE A 38 -14.62 60.60 -32.88
C ILE A 38 -14.86 59.08 -32.99
N VAL A 39 -15.60 58.65 -34.03
CA VAL A 39 -15.92 57.24 -34.30
C VAL A 39 -14.64 56.40 -34.47
N ILE A 40 -13.68 56.89 -35.28
CA ILE A 40 -12.42 56.20 -35.50
C ILE A 40 -11.66 56.06 -34.19
N THR A 41 -11.51 57.13 -33.39
CA THR A 41 -10.73 57.11 -32.16
C THR A 41 -11.34 56.16 -31.11
N VAL A 42 -12.65 56.25 -30.92
CA VAL A 42 -13.38 55.34 -30.00
C VAL A 42 -13.27 53.88 -30.48
N GLY A 43 -13.38 53.64 -31.79
CA GLY A 43 -13.22 52.30 -32.37
C GLY A 43 -11.83 51.73 -32.16
N VAL A 44 -10.77 52.50 -32.39
CA VAL A 44 -9.39 52.08 -32.16
C VAL A 44 -9.15 51.79 -30.68
N LEU A 45 -9.58 52.69 -29.78
CA LEU A 45 -9.45 52.46 -28.32
C LEU A 45 -10.19 51.19 -27.89
N SER A 46 -11.40 50.96 -28.38
CA SER A 46 -12.17 49.73 -28.05
C SER A 46 -11.48 48.47 -28.50
N ILE A 47 -10.85 48.46 -29.69
CA ILE A 47 -10.08 47.33 -30.20
C ILE A 47 -8.87 47.04 -29.31
N PHE A 48 -8.11 48.09 -28.91
CA PHE A 48 -6.97 47.93 -27.98
C PHE A 48 -7.41 47.39 -26.64
N MET A 49 -8.52 47.85 -26.07
CA MET A 49 -9.07 47.37 -24.81
C MET A 49 -9.48 45.92 -24.89
N LEU A 50 -10.16 45.49 -25.95
CA LEU A 50 -10.55 44.11 -26.16
C LEU A 50 -9.31 43.20 -26.34
N GLY A 51 -8.32 43.66 -27.10
CA GLY A 51 -7.06 42.96 -27.29
C GLY A 51 -6.32 42.74 -25.98
N TYR A 52 -6.28 43.76 -25.10
CA TYR A 52 -5.70 43.65 -23.77
C TYR A 52 -6.41 42.60 -22.92
N LEU A 53 -7.75 42.64 -22.82
CA LEU A 53 -8.54 41.67 -22.05
C LEU A 53 -8.35 40.22 -22.55
N LEU A 54 -8.34 40.03 -23.87
CA LEU A 54 -8.10 38.71 -24.46
C LEU A 54 -6.68 38.20 -24.16
N SER A 55 -5.67 39.05 -24.31
CA SER A 55 -4.28 38.67 -24.01
C SER A 55 -4.10 38.28 -22.57
N GLU A 56 -4.72 39.01 -21.63
CA GLU A 56 -4.68 38.74 -20.21
C GLU A 56 -5.39 37.43 -19.86
N TYR A 57 -6.58 37.17 -20.47
CA TYR A 57 -7.29 35.89 -20.31
C TYR A 57 -6.44 34.70 -20.73
N PHE A 58 -5.83 34.75 -21.91
CA PHE A 58 -4.98 33.68 -22.41
C PHE A 58 -3.72 33.48 -21.54
N ARG A 59 -3.14 34.58 -21.05
CA ARG A 59 -1.98 34.54 -20.13
C ARG A 59 -2.32 33.84 -18.81
N GLN A 60 -3.45 34.21 -18.18
CA GLN A 60 -3.90 33.60 -16.94
C GLN A 60 -4.29 32.15 -17.14
N LYS A 61 -5.02 31.81 -18.20
CA LYS A 61 -5.38 30.44 -18.55
C LYS A 61 -4.15 29.54 -18.75
N LYS A 62 -3.10 30.05 -19.40
CA LYS A 62 -1.83 29.33 -19.62
C LYS A 62 -1.10 29.12 -18.28
N LYS A 63 -1.05 30.12 -17.39
CA LYS A 63 -0.46 30.01 -16.05
C LYS A 63 -1.20 28.93 -15.21
N ALA A 64 -2.53 29.02 -15.15
CA ALA A 64 -3.35 28.06 -14.41
C ALA A 64 -3.18 26.61 -14.91
N LYS A 65 -3.21 26.41 -16.24
CA LYS A 65 -2.99 25.08 -16.84
C LYS A 65 -1.62 24.50 -16.48
N LYS A 66 -0.58 25.36 -16.46
CA LYS A 66 0.77 24.92 -16.07
C LYS A 66 0.84 24.47 -14.62
N ILE A 67 0.21 25.22 -13.68
CA ILE A 67 0.18 24.85 -12.26
C ILE A 67 -0.56 23.52 -12.08
N ILE A 68 -1.73 23.36 -12.70
CA ILE A 68 -2.52 22.12 -12.60
C ILE A 68 -1.71 20.93 -13.12
N SER A 69 -1.04 21.08 -14.28
CA SER A 69 -0.21 19.98 -14.82
C SER A 69 0.98 19.62 -13.92
N LEU A 70 1.55 20.58 -13.18
CA LEU A 70 2.59 20.30 -12.19
C LEU A 70 2.03 19.48 -11.01
N VAL A 71 0.83 19.84 -10.51
CA VAL A 71 0.15 19.11 -9.43
C VAL A 71 -0.16 17.67 -9.84
N ASP A 72 -0.63 17.46 -11.08
CA ASP A 72 -1.02 16.14 -11.58
C ASP A 72 0.19 15.19 -11.71
N ASN A 73 1.36 15.74 -12.06
CA ASN A 73 2.59 14.97 -12.29
C ASN A 73 3.41 14.66 -11.03
N VAL A 74 3.04 15.20 -9.86
CA VAL A 74 3.73 14.95 -8.59
C VAL A 74 3.03 13.82 -7.85
N ASN A 75 3.75 12.76 -7.53
CA ASN A 75 3.22 11.63 -6.77
C ASN A 75 2.84 12.06 -5.35
N GLU A 76 3.72 12.79 -4.68
CA GLU A 76 3.53 13.28 -3.32
C GLU A 76 3.10 14.74 -3.31
N LYS A 77 1.80 14.97 -3.26
CA LYS A 77 1.16 16.29 -3.43
C LYS A 77 1.64 17.36 -2.43
N TYR A 78 2.10 16.98 -1.24
CA TYR A 78 2.62 17.92 -0.24
C TYR A 78 3.97 18.56 -0.63
N LEU A 79 4.70 17.96 -1.59
CA LEU A 79 5.96 18.53 -2.12
C LEU A 79 5.72 19.63 -3.18
N ILE A 80 4.47 19.91 -3.53
CA ILE A 80 4.14 20.88 -4.58
C ILE A 80 4.69 22.28 -4.30
N SER A 81 4.81 22.67 -3.04
CA SER A 81 5.35 23.97 -2.62
C SER A 81 6.84 24.17 -2.98
N GLU A 82 7.59 23.08 -3.15
CA GLU A 82 9.01 23.14 -3.54
C GLU A 82 9.17 23.31 -5.07
N ILE A 83 8.15 22.93 -5.85
CA ILE A 83 8.18 22.93 -7.31
C ILE A 83 7.59 24.22 -7.88
N ILE A 84 6.59 24.80 -7.21
CA ILE A 84 5.96 26.05 -7.64
C ILE A 84 6.87 27.23 -7.31
N LYS A 85 7.17 28.03 -8.34
CA LYS A 85 7.93 29.27 -8.18
C LYS A 85 7.09 30.35 -7.49
N GLU A 86 7.73 31.12 -6.63
CA GLU A 86 7.10 32.28 -5.97
C GLU A 86 6.48 33.23 -7.02
N PRO A 87 5.20 33.61 -6.88
CA PRO A 87 4.53 34.52 -7.78
C PRO A 87 5.03 35.96 -7.57
N LEU A 88 5.07 36.74 -8.63
CA LEU A 88 5.45 38.17 -8.58
C LEU A 88 4.29 39.04 -8.06
N GLU A 89 3.06 38.64 -8.28
CA GLU A 89 1.85 39.39 -7.92
C GLU A 89 1.58 39.30 -6.41
N MET A 90 1.37 40.45 -5.78
CA MET A 90 1.30 40.56 -4.31
C MET A 90 0.15 39.75 -3.71
N GLU A 91 -0.99 39.69 -4.38
CA GLU A 91 -2.17 38.93 -4.00
C GLU A 91 -1.89 37.39 -3.99
N ASN A 92 -1.20 36.92 -5.02
CA ASN A 92 -0.84 35.52 -5.15
C ASN A 92 0.30 35.09 -4.19
N LYS A 93 1.11 36.04 -3.70
CA LYS A 93 2.15 35.75 -2.70
C LYS A 93 1.57 35.26 -1.39
N ALA A 94 0.48 35.85 -0.90
CA ALA A 94 -0.16 35.44 0.34
C ALA A 94 -0.63 33.99 0.29
N TYR A 95 -1.29 33.60 -0.83
CA TYR A 95 -1.71 32.22 -1.04
C TYR A 95 -0.52 31.25 -1.19
N TYR A 96 0.55 31.67 -1.87
CA TYR A 96 1.76 30.89 -2.01
C TYR A 96 2.42 30.62 -0.65
N TYR A 97 2.56 31.65 0.21
CA TYR A 97 3.12 31.49 1.54
C TYR A 97 2.25 30.62 2.45
N ALA A 98 0.92 30.78 2.39
CA ALA A 98 0.00 29.93 3.14
C ALA A 98 0.10 28.46 2.71
N LEU A 99 0.15 28.20 1.39
CA LEU A 99 0.35 26.87 0.84
C LEU A 99 1.70 26.28 1.27
N LYS A 100 2.77 27.07 1.16
CA LYS A 100 4.13 26.64 1.54
C LYS A 100 4.21 26.27 3.02
N GLN A 101 3.60 27.07 3.90
CA GLN A 101 3.52 26.79 5.33
C GLN A 101 2.71 25.52 5.63
N ALA A 102 1.56 25.34 4.97
CA ALA A 102 0.75 24.14 5.10
C ALA A 102 1.49 22.87 4.63
N CYS A 103 2.10 22.92 3.46
CA CYS A 103 2.89 21.82 2.94
C CYS A 103 4.10 21.49 3.84
N LYS A 104 4.80 22.51 4.34
CA LYS A 104 5.90 22.31 5.30
C LYS A 104 5.43 21.63 6.57
N SER A 105 4.34 22.10 7.18
CA SER A 105 3.77 21.48 8.39
C SER A 105 3.33 20.03 8.15
N MET A 106 2.78 19.73 6.98
CA MET A 106 2.43 18.35 6.60
C MET A 106 3.68 17.48 6.46
N ASN A 107 4.73 17.98 5.80
CA ASN A 107 5.99 17.25 5.61
C ASN A 107 6.68 16.98 6.96
N ASP A 108 6.76 17.98 7.82
CA ASP A 108 7.32 17.86 9.17
C ASP A 108 6.55 16.78 9.98
N ARG A 109 5.21 16.77 9.88
CA ARG A 109 4.39 15.76 10.57
C ARG A 109 4.54 14.35 10.00
N ILE A 110 4.69 14.22 8.68
CA ILE A 110 5.00 12.93 8.03
C ILE A 110 6.34 12.41 8.55
N GLY A 111 7.38 13.24 8.54
CA GLY A 111 8.70 12.86 9.05
C GLY A 111 8.71 12.45 10.53
N GLU A 112 7.92 13.14 11.38
CA GLU A 112 7.73 12.73 12.78
C GLU A 112 7.07 11.34 12.88
N LEU A 113 5.99 11.10 12.12
CA LEU A 113 5.29 9.82 12.13
C LEU A 113 6.15 8.68 11.60
N GLU A 114 6.95 8.92 10.58
CA GLU A 114 7.91 7.94 10.05
C GLU A 114 8.97 7.59 11.10
N LYS A 115 9.50 8.59 11.80
CA LYS A 115 10.45 8.40 12.89
C LYS A 115 9.84 7.61 14.04
N GLU A 116 8.65 8.01 14.53
CA GLU A 116 7.93 7.28 15.58
C GLU A 116 7.68 5.81 15.18
N ASN A 117 7.34 5.57 13.91
CA ASN A 117 7.12 4.22 13.40
C ASN A 117 8.42 3.39 13.37
N ALA A 118 9.54 4.00 12.94
CA ALA A 118 10.84 3.35 12.94
C ALA A 118 11.29 2.99 14.38
N GLU A 119 11.18 3.92 15.34
CA GLU A 119 11.49 3.70 16.76
C GLU A 119 10.61 2.60 17.35
N TYR A 120 9.32 2.57 17.03
CA TYR A 120 8.41 1.50 17.48
C TYR A 120 8.83 0.13 16.96
N GLN A 121 9.29 0.03 15.73
CA GLN A 121 9.74 -1.24 15.15
C GLN A 121 11.04 -1.73 15.78
N GLU A 122 12.02 -0.84 15.96
CA GLU A 122 13.26 -1.17 16.64
C GLU A 122 13.00 -1.68 18.07
N TYR A 123 12.07 -1.02 18.77
CA TYR A 123 11.61 -1.48 20.08
C TYR A 123 10.99 -2.89 20.03
N VAL A 124 10.09 -3.14 19.06
CA VAL A 124 9.46 -4.46 18.91
C VAL A 124 10.47 -5.54 18.57
N GLU A 125 11.46 -5.26 17.73
CA GLU A 125 12.52 -6.21 17.39
C GLU A 125 13.38 -6.56 18.62
N SER A 126 13.82 -5.54 19.36
CA SER A 126 14.56 -5.74 20.61
C SER A 126 13.78 -6.57 21.63
N PHE A 127 12.51 -6.20 21.86
CA PHE A 127 11.62 -6.91 22.77
C PHE A 127 11.39 -8.37 22.38
N VAL A 128 11.23 -8.65 21.09
CA VAL A 128 11.11 -10.01 20.57
C VAL A 128 12.38 -10.82 20.84
N HIS A 129 13.56 -10.21 20.65
CA HIS A 129 14.83 -10.88 20.95
C HIS A 129 14.98 -11.21 22.42
N GLU A 130 14.61 -10.30 23.31
CA GLU A 130 14.65 -10.50 24.75
C GLU A 130 13.68 -11.61 25.23
N ILE A 131 12.50 -11.72 24.65
CA ILE A 131 11.52 -12.77 24.97
C ILE A 131 11.94 -14.13 24.40
N LYS A 132 12.56 -14.18 23.23
CA LYS A 132 13.02 -15.46 22.65
C LYS A 132 14.03 -16.19 23.51
N THR A 133 14.88 -15.47 24.23
CA THR A 133 15.90 -16.05 25.12
C THR A 133 15.28 -16.92 26.23
N PRO A 134 14.37 -16.43 27.10
CA PRO A 134 13.74 -17.25 28.12
C PRO A 134 12.84 -18.35 27.54
N ILE A 135 12.18 -18.10 26.37
CA ILE A 135 11.41 -19.13 25.68
C ILE A 135 12.30 -20.30 25.27
N SER A 136 13.49 -20.02 24.71
CA SER A 136 14.44 -21.06 24.32
C SER A 136 14.95 -21.85 25.52
N ALA A 137 15.24 -21.17 26.62
CA ALA A 137 15.65 -21.83 27.88
C ALA A 137 14.55 -22.75 28.43
N LEU A 138 13.28 -22.29 28.41
CA LEU A 138 12.13 -23.12 28.83
C LEU A 138 11.92 -24.30 27.87
N SER A 139 12.08 -24.13 26.58
CA SER A 139 11.95 -25.20 25.58
C SER A 139 12.97 -26.31 25.83
N LEU A 140 14.24 -25.95 26.08
CA LEU A 140 15.32 -26.90 26.42
C LEU A 140 15.06 -27.63 27.75
N ALA A 141 14.60 -26.91 28.77
CA ALA A 141 14.27 -27.53 30.06
C ALA A 141 13.12 -28.54 29.95
N LEU A 142 12.12 -28.26 29.14
CA LEU A 142 10.96 -29.12 28.89
C LEU A 142 11.31 -30.34 28.02
N GLU A 143 12.23 -30.22 27.09
CA GLU A 143 12.75 -31.34 26.32
C GLU A 143 13.42 -32.38 27.22
N ASN A 144 14.21 -31.91 28.20
CA ASN A 144 14.89 -32.78 29.18
C ASN A 144 13.90 -33.48 30.09
N ASN A 145 12.75 -32.91 30.41
CA ASN A 145 11.72 -33.43 31.29
C ASN A 145 10.59 -34.21 30.59
N ASN A 146 10.61 -34.34 29.26
CA ASN A 146 9.58 -34.98 28.43
C ASN A 146 8.14 -34.48 28.67
N ASP A 147 7.96 -33.21 29.08
CA ASP A 147 6.63 -32.61 29.27
C ASP A 147 6.11 -32.03 27.97
N PHE A 148 5.47 -32.88 27.20
CA PHE A 148 4.94 -32.54 25.87
C PHE A 148 3.85 -31.46 25.92
N ARG A 149 3.06 -31.38 26.97
CA ARG A 149 1.98 -30.37 27.08
C ARG A 149 2.55 -28.96 27.27
N LEU A 150 3.47 -28.82 28.21
CA LEU A 150 4.13 -27.54 28.45
C LEU A 150 4.96 -27.10 27.25
N LYS A 151 5.60 -28.02 26.53
CA LYS A 151 6.30 -27.73 25.29
C LYS A 151 5.36 -27.14 24.22
N GLN A 152 4.16 -27.68 24.06
CA GLN A 152 3.17 -27.14 23.14
C GLN A 152 2.76 -25.70 23.48
N GLU A 153 2.61 -25.36 24.76
CA GLU A 153 2.27 -23.98 25.14
C GLU A 153 3.45 -23.01 24.90
N VAL A 154 4.67 -23.43 25.14
CA VAL A 154 5.87 -22.65 24.84
C VAL A 154 6.02 -22.41 23.32
N ASP A 155 5.77 -23.44 22.51
CA ASP A 155 5.76 -23.32 21.05
C ASP A 155 4.69 -22.32 20.55
N LYS A 156 3.51 -22.29 21.19
CA LYS A 156 2.48 -21.28 20.88
C LYS A 156 2.93 -19.86 21.20
N ILE A 157 3.58 -19.67 22.35
CA ILE A 157 4.13 -18.37 22.74
C ILE A 157 5.18 -17.92 21.71
N ASN A 158 6.09 -18.81 21.32
CA ASN A 158 7.11 -18.51 20.31
C ASN A 158 6.49 -18.13 18.97
N GLN A 159 5.41 -18.80 18.55
CA GLN A 159 4.67 -18.45 17.35
C GLN A 159 4.04 -17.05 17.41
N LEU A 160 3.45 -16.68 18.55
CA LEU A 160 2.87 -15.35 18.74
C LEU A 160 3.95 -14.26 18.68
N VAL A 161 5.11 -14.52 19.28
CA VAL A 161 6.27 -13.63 19.23
C VAL A 161 6.80 -13.49 17.80
N GLU A 162 6.89 -14.57 17.03
CA GLU A 162 7.24 -14.51 15.60
C GLU A 162 6.22 -13.73 14.80
N GLN A 163 4.91 -13.92 15.04
CA GLN A 163 3.87 -13.13 14.36
C GLN A 163 4.00 -11.63 14.66
N MET A 164 4.31 -11.26 15.91
CA MET A 164 4.52 -9.86 16.29
C MET A 164 5.73 -9.24 15.54
N LEU A 165 6.84 -9.98 15.46
CA LEU A 165 8.02 -9.55 14.72
C LEU A 165 7.72 -9.31 13.23
N TYR A 166 7.09 -10.28 12.56
CA TYR A 166 6.75 -10.15 11.15
C TYR A 166 5.69 -9.08 10.91
N TYR A 167 4.78 -8.86 11.87
CA TYR A 167 3.84 -7.74 11.80
C TYR A 167 4.57 -6.40 11.83
N ALA A 168 5.48 -6.19 12.79
CA ALA A 168 6.25 -4.96 12.88
C ALA A 168 7.07 -4.71 11.60
N ARG A 169 7.80 -5.71 11.10
CA ARG A 169 8.55 -5.63 9.83
C ARG A 169 7.68 -5.40 8.61
N SER A 170 6.43 -5.87 8.64
CA SER A 170 5.49 -5.67 7.54
C SER A 170 4.91 -4.26 7.45
N GLU A 171 5.03 -3.43 8.49
CA GLU A 171 4.56 -2.04 8.47
C GLU A 171 5.55 -1.10 7.77
N ASN A 172 6.85 -1.42 7.75
CA ASN A 172 7.87 -0.58 7.09
C ASN A 172 7.82 -0.70 5.56
N THR A 173 7.96 0.44 4.91
CA THR A 173 8.06 0.56 3.45
C THR A 173 9.48 0.29 2.95
N GLU A 174 10.49 0.40 3.80
CA GLU A 174 11.89 0.19 3.43
C GLU A 174 12.31 -1.27 3.65
N LYS A 175 12.74 -1.86 2.61
CA LYS A 175 13.43 -3.11 2.21
C LYS A 175 14.13 -3.90 3.31
N ASP A 176 13.36 -4.48 4.25
CA ASP A 176 13.90 -5.45 5.22
C ASP A 176 13.90 -6.90 4.69
N TYR A 177 13.75 -7.11 3.39
CA TYR A 177 13.77 -8.45 2.78
C TYR A 177 14.90 -8.57 1.76
N PHE A 178 15.55 -9.73 1.78
CA PHE A 178 16.66 -10.06 0.90
C PHE A 178 16.24 -11.11 -0.12
N VAL A 179 16.03 -10.67 -1.35
CA VAL A 179 15.59 -11.51 -2.46
C VAL A 179 16.77 -12.29 -3.04
N LYS A 180 16.65 -13.62 -3.10
CA LYS A 180 17.62 -14.52 -3.71
C LYS A 180 16.93 -15.70 -4.41
N GLU A 181 17.68 -16.44 -5.20
CA GLU A 181 17.22 -17.71 -5.76
C GLU A 181 17.18 -18.78 -4.66
N ILE A 182 16.06 -19.49 -4.55
CA ILE A 182 15.80 -20.49 -3.52
C ILE A 182 15.14 -21.72 -4.14
N GLN A 183 15.55 -22.91 -3.74
CA GLN A 183 14.87 -24.14 -4.10
C GLN A 183 13.64 -24.34 -3.22
N LEU A 184 12.46 -24.48 -3.81
CA LEU A 184 11.21 -24.70 -3.07
C LEU A 184 11.26 -25.97 -2.21
N ALA A 185 11.91 -27.01 -2.70
CA ALA A 185 12.07 -28.27 -1.97
C ALA A 185 12.77 -28.08 -0.62
N GLU A 186 13.82 -27.25 -0.54
CA GLU A 186 14.56 -26.98 0.69
C GLU A 186 13.69 -26.27 1.72
N ILE A 187 12.93 -25.26 1.28
CA ILE A 187 12.01 -24.52 2.17
C ILE A 187 10.92 -25.42 2.71
N ILE A 188 10.25 -26.18 1.83
CA ILE A 188 9.20 -27.10 2.25
C ILE A 188 9.75 -28.15 3.21
N HIS A 189 10.93 -28.70 2.94
CA HIS A 189 11.56 -29.68 3.83
C HIS A 189 11.83 -29.09 5.22
N SER A 190 12.36 -27.87 5.31
CA SER A 190 12.65 -27.19 6.58
C SER A 190 11.37 -26.97 7.41
N VAL A 191 10.29 -26.55 6.76
CA VAL A 191 8.99 -26.33 7.42
C VAL A 191 8.36 -27.65 7.86
N ILE A 192 8.42 -28.69 7.04
CA ILE A 192 7.92 -30.03 7.39
C ILE A 192 8.66 -30.57 8.63
N LEU A 193 9.99 -30.45 8.69
CA LEU A 193 10.78 -30.86 9.84
C LEU A 193 10.34 -30.15 11.12
N LYS A 194 10.09 -28.83 11.05
CA LYS A 194 9.59 -28.02 12.20
C LYS A 194 8.27 -28.57 12.75
N TYR A 195 7.36 -29.04 11.88
CA TYR A 195 6.03 -29.52 12.29
C TYR A 195 5.88 -31.05 12.34
N ARG A 196 6.96 -31.81 12.12
CA ARG A 196 6.95 -33.29 12.05
C ARG A 196 6.27 -33.94 13.24
N HIS A 197 6.62 -33.53 14.45
CA HIS A 197 6.04 -34.12 15.70
C HIS A 197 4.53 -33.87 15.80
N TYR A 198 4.06 -32.67 15.40
CA TYR A 198 2.63 -32.36 15.39
C TYR A 198 1.87 -33.20 14.37
N MET A 199 2.46 -33.42 13.18
CA MET A 199 1.86 -34.23 12.13
C MET A 199 1.79 -35.71 12.54
N LEU A 200 2.86 -36.26 13.12
CA LEU A 200 2.89 -37.64 13.60
C LEU A 200 1.88 -37.87 14.73
N ASN A 201 1.83 -37.00 15.73
CA ASN A 201 0.90 -37.12 16.83
C ASN A 201 -0.57 -37.05 16.39
N LYS A 202 -0.87 -36.25 15.39
CA LYS A 202 -2.23 -36.16 14.79
C LYS A 202 -2.50 -37.20 13.72
N LYS A 203 -1.55 -38.08 13.41
CA LYS A 203 -1.64 -39.09 12.33
C LYS A 203 -2.00 -38.49 10.97
N ILE A 204 -1.30 -37.39 10.61
CA ILE A 204 -1.52 -36.68 9.35
C ILE A 204 -0.65 -37.34 8.27
N THR A 205 -1.25 -37.74 7.16
CA THR A 205 -0.55 -38.20 5.95
C THR A 205 -0.12 -36.95 5.17
N LEU A 206 1.16 -36.88 4.85
CA LEU A 206 1.74 -35.79 4.07
C LEU A 206 2.22 -36.32 2.72
N ASN A 207 1.71 -35.76 1.63
CA ASN A 207 2.12 -36.06 0.27
C ASN A 207 2.87 -34.84 -0.28
N VAL A 208 4.11 -35.02 -0.73
CA VAL A 208 4.95 -33.95 -1.28
C VAL A 208 5.52 -34.40 -2.62
N HIS A 209 5.32 -33.63 -3.68
CA HIS A 209 5.82 -33.95 -5.01
C HIS A 209 6.05 -32.68 -5.86
N ASP A 210 6.76 -32.82 -6.96
CA ASP A 210 6.98 -31.77 -7.98
C ASP A 210 7.51 -30.44 -7.43
N LEU A 211 8.43 -30.46 -6.45
CA LEU A 211 9.01 -29.27 -5.83
C LEU A 211 10.37 -28.84 -6.40
N GLU A 212 10.84 -29.46 -7.47
CA GLU A 212 12.15 -29.17 -8.08
C GLU A 212 12.13 -27.87 -8.88
N HIS A 213 11.77 -26.78 -8.20
CA HIS A 213 11.66 -25.44 -8.80
C HIS A 213 12.47 -24.42 -8.03
N ILE A 214 13.14 -23.52 -8.75
CA ILE A 214 13.83 -22.36 -8.21
C ILE A 214 12.93 -21.16 -8.33
N VAL A 215 12.75 -20.43 -7.21
CA VAL A 215 11.99 -19.19 -7.13
C VAL A 215 12.85 -18.06 -6.61
N ILE A 216 12.52 -16.82 -6.97
CA ILE A 216 13.23 -15.63 -6.53
C ILE A 216 12.38 -14.94 -5.46
N THR A 217 12.84 -14.94 -4.19
CA THR A 217 12.10 -14.36 -3.06
C THR A 217 12.99 -14.25 -1.81
N ASP A 218 12.45 -13.74 -0.70
CA ASP A 218 13.10 -13.79 0.61
C ASP A 218 12.82 -15.12 1.32
N GLU A 219 13.88 -15.81 1.70
CA GLU A 219 13.82 -17.12 2.34
C GLU A 219 13.07 -17.08 3.67
N LYS A 220 13.40 -16.12 4.54
CA LYS A 220 12.85 -16.03 5.90
C LYS A 220 11.35 -15.72 5.86
N TRP A 221 10.96 -14.81 4.98
CA TRP A 221 9.56 -14.45 4.78
C TRP A 221 8.78 -15.62 4.18
N LEU A 222 9.35 -16.31 3.20
CA LEU A 222 8.70 -17.49 2.59
C LEU A 222 8.53 -18.62 3.60
N VAL A 223 9.55 -18.93 4.42
CA VAL A 223 9.45 -19.90 5.52
C VAL A 223 8.34 -19.55 6.49
N PHE A 224 8.20 -18.27 6.85
CA PHE A 224 7.11 -17.83 7.72
C PHE A 224 5.74 -18.01 7.06
N ILE A 225 5.58 -17.57 5.80
CA ILE A 225 4.34 -17.70 5.02
C ILE A 225 3.89 -19.18 4.98
N ILE A 226 4.78 -20.07 4.55
CA ILE A 226 4.49 -21.50 4.45
C ILE A 226 4.19 -22.11 5.83
N SER A 227 4.95 -21.70 6.85
CA SER A 227 4.70 -22.13 8.23
C SER A 227 3.29 -21.76 8.72
N GLN A 228 2.81 -20.55 8.43
CA GLN A 228 1.45 -20.13 8.79
C GLN A 228 0.38 -20.97 8.07
N ILE A 229 0.60 -21.29 6.80
CA ILE A 229 -0.33 -22.12 6.00
C ILE A 229 -0.37 -23.55 6.55
N ILE A 230 0.78 -24.20 6.70
CA ILE A 230 0.89 -25.58 7.23
C ILE A 230 0.30 -25.68 8.64
N GLN A 231 0.55 -24.68 9.49
CA GLN A 231 0.00 -24.63 10.84
C GLN A 231 -1.52 -24.54 10.83
N ASN A 232 -2.09 -23.71 9.95
CA ASN A 232 -3.54 -23.64 9.78
C ASN A 232 -4.09 -24.98 9.29
N SER A 233 -3.46 -25.63 8.32
CA SER A 233 -3.86 -26.96 7.85
C SER A 233 -3.84 -27.98 9.01
N ILE A 234 -2.76 -28.06 9.78
CA ILE A 234 -2.68 -28.96 10.96
C ILE A 234 -3.77 -28.65 12.01
N LYS A 235 -4.08 -27.37 12.23
CA LYS A 235 -5.07 -26.91 13.22
C LYS A 235 -6.49 -27.33 12.85
N TYR A 236 -6.85 -27.20 11.58
CA TYR A 236 -8.22 -27.40 11.10
C TYR A 236 -8.48 -28.79 10.50
N LEU A 237 -7.47 -29.68 10.51
CA LEU A 237 -7.64 -31.10 10.20
C LEU A 237 -8.27 -31.85 11.37
N ASP A 238 -9.53 -32.27 11.22
CA ASP A 238 -10.29 -33.03 12.21
C ASP A 238 -11.24 -34.02 11.54
N LYS A 239 -10.65 -34.91 10.75
CA LYS A 239 -11.31 -36.01 10.08
C LYS A 239 -10.62 -37.31 10.48
N ASP A 240 -11.23 -38.46 10.21
CA ASP A 240 -10.62 -39.75 10.44
C ASP A 240 -9.34 -39.92 9.60
N LYS A 241 -9.43 -39.62 8.32
CA LYS A 241 -8.30 -39.55 7.40
C LYS A 241 -7.85 -38.12 7.22
N LYS A 242 -6.65 -37.79 7.72
CA LYS A 242 -6.06 -36.46 7.71
C LYS A 242 -4.97 -36.41 6.66
N GLU A 243 -5.13 -35.54 5.67
CA GLU A 243 -4.19 -35.43 4.55
C GLU A 243 -3.81 -33.97 4.31
N ILE A 244 -2.51 -33.75 4.09
CA ILE A 244 -1.95 -32.52 3.55
C ILE A 244 -1.16 -32.92 2.30
N GLU A 245 -1.40 -32.19 1.22
CA GLU A 245 -0.71 -32.34 -0.06
C GLU A 245 0.00 -31.03 -0.41
N VAL A 246 1.27 -31.12 -0.80
CA VAL A 246 2.11 -29.96 -1.17
C VAL A 246 2.80 -30.26 -2.48
N TRP A 247 2.58 -29.42 -3.50
CA TRP A 247 3.21 -29.61 -4.81
C TRP A 247 3.50 -28.33 -5.54
N GLY A 248 4.37 -28.40 -6.52
CA GLY A 248 4.70 -27.33 -7.43
C GLY A 248 4.06 -27.52 -8.81
N GLU A 249 3.63 -26.45 -9.42
CA GLU A 249 3.20 -26.42 -10.81
C GLU A 249 4.02 -25.38 -11.59
N ASN A 250 4.59 -25.82 -12.72
CA ASN A 250 5.45 -24.97 -13.52
C ASN A 250 4.74 -24.57 -14.82
N SER A 251 4.54 -23.26 -15.01
CA SER A 251 3.99 -22.65 -16.22
C SER A 251 5.05 -21.79 -16.93
N ASN A 252 4.76 -21.31 -18.14
CA ASN A 252 5.71 -20.49 -18.90
C ASN A 252 6.14 -19.22 -18.15
N ASN A 253 5.22 -18.55 -17.47
CA ASN A 253 5.43 -17.24 -16.86
C ASN A 253 5.52 -17.26 -15.33
N TYR A 254 5.15 -18.35 -14.67
CA TYR A 254 5.09 -18.43 -13.21
C TYR A 254 5.29 -19.86 -12.71
N ILE A 255 5.65 -19.95 -11.43
CA ILE A 255 5.69 -21.18 -10.66
C ILE A 255 4.63 -21.06 -9.57
N ASN A 256 3.78 -22.06 -9.41
CA ASN A 256 2.82 -22.13 -8.32
C ASN A 256 3.32 -23.13 -7.27
N LEU A 257 3.28 -22.74 -6.02
CA LEU A 257 3.33 -23.64 -4.87
C LEU A 257 1.92 -23.81 -4.33
N ILE A 258 1.44 -25.05 -4.29
CA ILE A 258 0.09 -25.38 -3.85
C ILE A 258 0.18 -26.20 -2.56
N ILE A 259 -0.62 -25.80 -1.56
CA ILE A 259 -0.79 -26.48 -0.28
C ILE A 259 -2.28 -26.73 -0.10
N LYS A 260 -2.67 -28.01 -0.01
CA LYS A 260 -4.06 -28.44 0.12
C LYS A 260 -4.21 -29.36 1.34
N ASP A 261 -5.23 -29.09 2.13
CA ASP A 261 -5.66 -29.99 3.21
C ASP A 261 -7.10 -30.45 2.99
N ASN A 262 -7.42 -31.62 3.50
CA ASN A 262 -8.78 -32.15 3.49
C ASN A 262 -9.55 -31.85 4.79
N GLY A 263 -9.25 -30.71 5.46
CA GLY A 263 -9.81 -30.29 6.73
C GLY A 263 -11.26 -29.83 6.66
N TRP A 264 -11.60 -28.95 7.62
CA TRP A 264 -12.96 -28.39 7.73
C TRP A 264 -13.36 -27.48 6.59
N GLY A 265 -12.43 -27.03 5.80
CA GLY A 265 -12.69 -26.01 4.80
C GLY A 265 -13.17 -24.69 5.41
N ILE A 266 -13.53 -23.76 4.54
CA ILE A 266 -13.95 -22.40 4.88
C ILE A 266 -15.31 -22.16 4.22
N LYS A 267 -16.22 -21.52 4.95
CA LYS A 267 -17.52 -21.12 4.41
C LYS A 267 -17.33 -20.07 3.32
N GLU A 268 -18.15 -20.11 2.29
CA GLU A 268 -18.10 -19.16 1.18
C GLU A 268 -18.24 -17.70 1.67
N SER A 269 -19.13 -17.46 2.65
CA SER A 269 -19.30 -16.15 3.28
C SER A 269 -18.03 -15.60 3.96
N ASP A 270 -17.14 -16.49 4.42
CA ASP A 270 -15.93 -16.12 5.15
C ASP A 270 -14.73 -15.93 4.20
N LEU A 271 -14.75 -16.54 3.00
CA LEU A 271 -13.64 -16.51 2.04
C LEU A 271 -13.15 -15.11 1.68
N VAL A 272 -14.04 -14.14 1.61
CA VAL A 272 -13.69 -12.74 1.29
C VAL A 272 -12.94 -12.09 2.46
N ARG A 273 -13.19 -12.54 3.69
CA ARG A 273 -12.72 -11.90 4.93
C ARG A 273 -11.54 -12.57 5.60
N ILE A 274 -11.16 -13.77 5.18
CA ILE A 274 -10.10 -14.56 5.85
C ILE A 274 -8.74 -13.87 5.88
N PHE A 275 -8.51 -12.91 5.01
CA PHE A 275 -7.30 -12.10 4.96
C PHE A 275 -7.43 -10.76 5.70
N GLU A 276 -8.59 -10.45 6.30
CA GLU A 276 -8.77 -9.26 7.14
C GLU A 276 -8.04 -9.42 8.48
N LYS A 277 -7.46 -8.32 8.97
CA LYS A 277 -6.75 -8.28 10.26
C LYS A 277 -7.67 -8.68 11.41
N GLY A 278 -7.27 -9.70 12.17
CA GLY A 278 -8.02 -10.17 13.34
C GLY A 278 -9.27 -11.00 13.01
N PHE A 279 -9.53 -11.31 11.74
CA PHE A 279 -10.67 -12.15 11.39
C PHE A 279 -10.46 -13.60 11.82
N THR A 280 -11.40 -14.10 12.59
CA THR A 280 -11.47 -15.51 12.99
C THR A 280 -12.85 -16.02 12.56
N GLY A 281 -12.88 -16.95 11.61
CA GLY A 281 -14.13 -17.52 11.10
C GLY A 281 -15.05 -18.07 12.20
N THR A 282 -16.27 -18.39 11.82
CA THR A 282 -17.34 -18.88 12.74
C THR A 282 -16.99 -20.17 13.51
N ASN A 283 -15.94 -20.88 13.13
CA ASN A 283 -15.45 -22.11 13.77
C ASN A 283 -14.56 -21.88 15.01
N ARG A 284 -14.89 -20.88 15.87
CA ARG A 284 -14.17 -20.55 17.10
C ARG A 284 -14.00 -21.70 18.11
N LYS A 285 -14.66 -22.84 17.93
CA LYS A 285 -14.70 -23.97 18.90
C LYS A 285 -13.37 -24.72 19.09
N LYS A 286 -12.32 -24.48 18.29
CA LYS A 286 -11.06 -25.25 18.32
C LYS A 286 -9.81 -24.49 18.80
N GLY A 287 -9.96 -23.54 19.69
CA GLY A 287 -8.81 -22.87 20.34
C GLY A 287 -8.60 -21.43 19.91
N TYR A 288 -7.80 -20.71 20.68
CA TYR A 288 -7.45 -19.31 20.46
C TYR A 288 -6.82 -19.12 19.09
N SER A 289 -7.44 -18.26 18.27
CA SER A 289 -6.91 -17.81 16.99
C SER A 289 -6.87 -16.29 17.01
N THR A 290 -5.71 -15.71 16.76
CA THR A 290 -5.53 -14.25 16.72
C THR A 290 -6.10 -13.62 15.47
N GLY A 291 -6.40 -14.41 14.42
CA GLY A 291 -6.77 -13.91 13.10
C GLY A 291 -5.62 -13.18 12.36
N MET A 292 -4.40 -13.27 12.89
CA MET A 292 -3.23 -12.57 12.31
C MET A 292 -2.49 -13.40 11.26
N GLY A 293 -2.55 -14.74 11.32
CA GLY A 293 -1.73 -15.62 10.48
C GLY A 293 -1.96 -15.43 8.97
N LEU A 294 -3.21 -15.58 8.49
CA LEU A 294 -3.53 -15.40 7.07
C LEU A 294 -3.45 -13.93 6.62
N TYR A 295 -3.77 -12.99 7.50
CA TYR A 295 -3.57 -11.57 7.24
C TYR A 295 -2.09 -11.27 6.94
N LEU A 296 -1.16 -11.72 7.81
CA LEU A 296 0.27 -11.55 7.60
C LEU A 296 0.77 -12.30 6.35
N THR A 297 0.30 -13.54 6.14
CA THR A 297 0.60 -14.31 4.94
C THR A 297 0.27 -13.49 3.68
N LYS A 298 -0.92 -12.90 3.60
CA LYS A 298 -1.33 -12.06 2.46
C LYS A 298 -0.46 -10.82 2.34
N LYS A 299 -0.27 -10.08 3.42
CA LYS A 299 0.52 -8.84 3.46
C LYS A 299 1.98 -9.06 3.03
N LEU A 300 2.61 -10.14 3.50
CA LEU A 300 3.98 -10.49 3.12
C LEU A 300 4.07 -10.96 1.66
N CYS A 301 3.10 -11.74 1.17
CA CYS A 301 3.03 -12.10 -0.25
C CYS A 301 2.94 -10.85 -1.12
N ASP A 302 2.08 -9.89 -0.78
CA ASP A 302 1.91 -8.64 -1.54
C ASP A 302 3.22 -7.82 -1.57
N LYS A 303 3.92 -7.71 -0.43
CA LYS A 303 5.23 -7.04 -0.37
C LYS A 303 6.32 -7.74 -1.19
N LEU A 304 6.28 -9.06 -1.27
CA LEU A 304 7.20 -9.85 -2.11
C LEU A 304 6.78 -9.89 -3.57
N GLY A 305 5.68 -9.23 -3.96
CA GLY A 305 5.14 -9.29 -5.31
C GLY A 305 4.59 -10.67 -5.70
N LEU A 306 4.24 -11.50 -4.70
CA LEU A 306 3.68 -12.82 -4.88
C LEU A 306 2.15 -12.76 -4.86
N LYS A 307 1.50 -13.57 -5.71
CA LYS A 307 0.04 -13.67 -5.67
C LYS A 307 -0.38 -14.83 -4.76
N LEU A 308 -1.21 -14.54 -3.76
CA LEU A 308 -1.82 -15.55 -2.89
C LEU A 308 -3.29 -15.74 -3.27
N GLN A 309 -3.68 -17.00 -3.52
CA GLN A 309 -5.06 -17.39 -3.83
C GLN A 309 -5.51 -18.50 -2.90
N ILE A 310 -6.80 -18.52 -2.60
CA ILE A 310 -7.44 -19.58 -1.79
C ILE A 310 -8.66 -20.11 -2.51
N GLN A 311 -8.83 -21.42 -2.44
CA GLN A 311 -10.03 -22.13 -2.83
C GLN A 311 -10.39 -23.05 -1.67
N SER A 312 -11.62 -23.04 -1.26
CA SER A 312 -12.06 -23.91 -0.17
C SER A 312 -13.53 -24.26 -0.32
N LYS A 313 -13.87 -25.44 0.18
CA LYS A 313 -15.26 -25.87 0.32
C LYS A 313 -15.47 -26.39 1.74
N GLU A 314 -16.50 -25.87 2.41
CA GLU A 314 -16.79 -26.23 3.79
C GLU A 314 -16.92 -27.74 3.96
N LYS A 315 -16.26 -28.29 4.97
CA LYS A 315 -16.17 -29.71 5.32
C LYS A 315 -15.46 -30.61 4.29
N GLU A 316 -14.88 -30.05 3.24
CA GLU A 316 -14.20 -30.84 2.21
C GLU A 316 -12.69 -30.57 2.19
N PHE A 317 -12.28 -29.33 1.88
CA PHE A 317 -10.87 -29.00 1.71
C PHE A 317 -10.58 -27.50 1.85
N THR A 318 -9.31 -27.18 2.10
CA THR A 318 -8.74 -25.83 1.85
C THR A 318 -7.51 -25.99 0.96
N LYS A 319 -7.41 -25.17 -0.09
CA LYS A 319 -6.30 -25.13 -1.04
C LYS A 319 -5.80 -23.70 -1.14
N LEU A 320 -4.53 -23.47 -0.78
CA LEU A 320 -3.83 -22.20 -0.98
C LEU A 320 -2.81 -22.34 -2.10
N THR A 321 -2.72 -21.32 -2.94
CA THR A 321 -1.77 -21.25 -4.05
C THR A 321 -0.95 -19.98 -3.93
N ILE A 322 0.37 -20.12 -3.89
CA ILE A 322 1.33 -19.01 -3.95
C ILE A 322 1.94 -19.02 -5.34
N THR A 323 1.80 -17.92 -6.07
CA THR A 323 2.30 -17.78 -7.44
C THR A 323 3.54 -16.90 -7.45
N PHE A 324 4.64 -17.43 -7.96
CA PHE A 324 5.94 -16.78 -8.14
C PHE A 324 6.13 -16.41 -9.61
N PRO A 325 6.32 -15.13 -9.97
CA PRO A 325 6.60 -14.74 -11.34
C PRO A 325 8.02 -15.17 -11.74
N LYS A 326 8.18 -15.71 -12.96
CA LYS A 326 9.49 -16.13 -13.52
C LYS A 326 10.26 -14.98 -14.14
N SER A 327 9.60 -13.97 -14.68
CA SER A 327 10.24 -12.77 -15.17
C SER A 327 10.70 -11.96 -13.96
N GLY A 328 11.97 -12.11 -13.63
CA GLY A 328 12.62 -11.33 -12.57
C GLY A 328 12.59 -9.86 -12.92
N LEU A 329 11.66 -9.17 -12.35
CA LEU A 329 11.72 -7.80 -11.91
C LEU A 329 10.37 -7.56 -11.23
N HIS A 330 10.37 -7.65 -9.92
CA HIS A 330 9.32 -7.03 -9.14
C HIS A 330 9.21 -5.59 -9.63
N LYS A 331 8.22 -5.28 -10.48
CA LYS A 331 7.73 -3.92 -10.60
C LYS A 331 7.12 -3.61 -9.23
N ILE A 332 7.95 -3.14 -8.33
CA ILE A 332 7.49 -2.36 -7.20
C ILE A 332 6.94 -1.11 -7.86
N GLU A 333 5.63 -1.04 -8.00
CA GLU A 333 4.95 0.22 -8.27
C GLU A 333 5.25 1.12 -7.07
N ASN A 334 6.17 2.10 -7.32
CA ASN A 334 6.43 3.21 -6.42
C ASN A 334 5.20 4.12 -6.35
#